data_bcd60af98d03b05058362725ec905629
#
_entry.id   bcd60af98d03b05058362725ec905629
#
_cell.length_a   1.000
_cell.length_b   1.000
_cell.length_c   1.000
_cell.angle_alpha   90.00
_cell.angle_beta   90.00
_cell.angle_gamma   90.00
#
_symmetry.space_group_name_H-M   'P 1'
#
loop_
_entity.id
_entity.type
_entity.pdbx_description
1 polymer ?
#
loop_
_entity_poly.entity_id
_entity_poly.type
_entity_poly.pdbx_seq_one_letter_code
_entity_poly.pdbx_strand_id
1 'polypeptide(L)'
;MGKEMKSMGIILMALCIGYLINSFQQGQYNSKSDRIFSIDKADVFSIEITKENETISLTFDGESWSMPNHDSLTVKANTVNSFFTTILNLEKTSLVSKNPENWKKFMVDDSSGSKLRFFDYENNVLSEVTIGRSNAEWSSSNIRIGDGPEVYHTNENVSWQINPSPTYWGETIKDDSTSSEKDN
;
A
#
# COMPACT_ATOMS: atom_id res chain seq x y z
N MET A 1 -34.82 -19.00 50.00
CA MET A 1 -34.55 -18.70 48.62
C MET A 1 -34.31 -17.19 48.46
N GLY A 2 -33.16 -16.68 48.72
CA GLY A 2 -33.17 -15.23 48.74
C GLY A 2 -31.84 -14.53 48.59
N LYS A 3 -30.87 -14.73 49.40
CA LYS A 3 -29.67 -13.86 49.35
C LYS A 3 -28.64 -14.33 48.33
N GLU A 4 -28.44 -15.64 48.24
CA GLU A 4 -27.45 -16.21 47.30
C GLU A 4 -27.89 -16.11 45.82
N MET A 5 -29.18 -16.29 45.54
CA MET A 5 -29.73 -16.09 44.20
C MET A 5 -29.64 -14.64 43.70
N LYS A 6 -29.79 -13.68 44.63
CA LYS A 6 -29.63 -12.24 44.29
C LYS A 6 -28.17 -11.88 43.98
N SER A 7 -27.21 -12.43 44.76
CA SER A 7 -25.79 -12.21 44.52
C SER A 7 -25.30 -12.83 43.19
N MET A 8 -25.81 -14.02 42.86
CA MET A 8 -25.50 -14.69 41.61
C MET A 8 -26.04 -13.93 40.38
N GLY A 9 -27.25 -13.33 40.50
CA GLY A 9 -27.83 -12.47 39.49
C GLY A 9 -27.02 -11.17 39.27
N ILE A 10 -26.48 -10.58 40.33
CA ILE A 10 -25.63 -9.37 40.24
C ILE A 10 -24.30 -9.70 39.56
N ILE A 11 -23.67 -10.81 39.86
CA ILE A 11 -22.43 -11.27 39.25
C ILE A 11 -22.64 -11.54 37.75
N LEU A 12 -23.72 -12.23 37.40
CA LEU A 12 -24.05 -12.49 36.00
C LEU A 12 -24.28 -11.18 35.21
N MET A 13 -24.99 -10.23 35.80
CA MET A 13 -25.23 -8.91 35.19
C MET A 13 -23.93 -8.12 35.01
N ALA A 14 -23.01 -8.17 35.96
CA ALA A 14 -21.71 -7.53 35.85
C ALA A 14 -20.84 -8.16 34.72
N LEU A 15 -20.88 -9.48 34.57
CA LEU A 15 -20.21 -10.19 33.48
C LEU A 15 -20.82 -9.85 32.13
N CYS A 16 -22.13 -9.76 32.01
CA CYS A 16 -22.81 -9.32 30.77
C CYS A 16 -22.45 -7.88 30.41
N ILE A 17 -22.44 -6.97 31.39
CA ILE A 17 -22.04 -5.57 31.15
C ILE A 17 -20.55 -5.51 30.72
N GLY A 18 -19.67 -6.25 31.39
CA GLY A 18 -18.26 -6.34 31.01
C GLY A 18 -18.06 -6.87 29.59
N TYR A 19 -18.82 -7.91 29.21
CA TYR A 19 -18.81 -8.45 27.86
C TYR A 19 -19.33 -7.45 26.82
N LEU A 20 -20.42 -6.74 27.11
CA LEU A 20 -20.97 -5.71 26.22
C LEU A 20 -20.01 -4.53 26.05
N ILE A 21 -19.34 -4.06 27.12
CA ILE A 21 -18.33 -2.99 27.03
C ILE A 21 -17.15 -3.46 26.20
N ASN A 22 -16.65 -4.66 26.40
CA ASN A 22 -15.55 -5.23 25.62
C ASN A 22 -15.94 -5.41 24.14
N SER A 23 -17.14 -5.90 23.87
CA SER A 23 -17.66 -6.06 22.52
C SER A 23 -17.86 -4.71 21.82
N PHE A 24 -18.31 -3.68 22.54
CA PHE A 24 -18.47 -2.33 22.01
C PHE A 24 -17.11 -1.66 21.72
N GLN A 25 -16.12 -1.88 22.58
CA GLN A 25 -14.74 -1.41 22.34
C GLN A 25 -14.10 -2.12 21.15
N GLN A 26 -14.29 -3.43 21.01
CA GLN A 26 -13.81 -4.17 19.83
C GLN A 26 -14.50 -3.70 18.54
N GLY A 27 -15.79 -3.37 18.57
CA GLY A 27 -16.50 -2.81 17.41
C GLY A 27 -16.00 -1.42 17.00
N GLN A 28 -15.54 -0.60 17.94
CA GLN A 28 -14.94 0.71 17.64
C GLN A 28 -13.51 0.59 17.06
N TYR A 29 -12.78 -0.47 17.38
CA TYR A 29 -11.48 -0.76 16.75
C TYR A 29 -11.64 -1.26 15.31
N ASN A 30 -12.73 -1.95 14.98
CA ASN A 30 -13.02 -2.44 13.62
C ASN A 30 -13.70 -1.40 12.70
N SER A 31 -14.10 -0.23 13.20
CA SER A 31 -14.80 0.78 12.40
C SER A 31 -13.92 1.88 11.81
N LYS A 32 -12.62 1.90 12.09
CA LYS A 32 -11.66 2.65 11.29
C LYS A 32 -11.34 1.79 10.07
N SER A 33 -11.60 2.33 8.88
CA SER A 33 -11.16 1.72 7.63
C SER A 33 -9.70 1.29 7.76
N ASP A 34 -9.44 0.00 7.69
CA ASP A 34 -8.08 -0.56 7.72
C ASP A 34 -7.36 -0.32 6.39
N ARG A 35 -8.07 0.24 5.41
CA ARG A 35 -7.49 0.65 4.12
C ARG A 35 -6.42 1.70 4.32
N ILE A 36 -5.30 1.49 3.63
CA ILE A 36 -4.17 2.43 3.64
C ILE A 36 -4.46 3.62 2.73
N PHE A 37 -5.05 3.36 1.58
CA PHE A 37 -5.35 4.37 0.57
C PHE A 37 -6.86 4.67 0.54
N SER A 38 -7.20 5.98 0.56
CA SER A 38 -8.57 6.49 0.42
C SER A 38 -8.69 7.32 -0.86
N ILE A 39 -8.05 6.88 -1.93
CA ILE A 39 -8.03 7.52 -3.25
C ILE A 39 -8.57 6.54 -4.29
N ASP A 40 -9.20 7.07 -5.32
CA ASP A 40 -9.63 6.29 -6.47
C ASP A 40 -8.57 6.34 -7.59
N LYS A 41 -8.44 5.26 -8.35
CA LYS A 41 -7.52 5.20 -9.50
C LYS A 41 -7.76 6.35 -10.49
N ALA A 42 -9.02 6.77 -10.65
CA ALA A 42 -9.41 7.82 -11.58
C ALA A 42 -8.85 9.20 -11.19
N ASP A 43 -8.52 9.42 -9.92
CA ASP A 43 -7.96 10.67 -9.42
C ASP A 43 -6.44 10.73 -9.58
N VAL A 44 -5.80 9.59 -9.90
CA VAL A 44 -4.33 9.50 -9.99
C VAL A 44 -3.86 9.77 -11.40
N PHE A 45 -3.11 10.86 -11.55
CA PHE A 45 -2.47 11.26 -12.82
C PHE A 45 -0.97 10.96 -12.86
N SER A 46 -0.31 10.84 -11.70
CA SER A 46 1.09 10.42 -11.67
C SER A 46 1.38 9.51 -10.47
N ILE A 47 2.33 8.61 -10.69
CA ILE A 47 2.89 7.72 -9.70
C ILE A 47 4.39 7.97 -9.67
N GLU A 48 4.94 8.15 -8.48
CA GLU A 48 6.39 8.21 -8.29
C GLU A 48 6.83 7.12 -7.31
N ILE A 49 7.83 6.38 -7.71
CA ILE A 49 8.45 5.32 -6.88
C ILE A 49 9.93 5.65 -6.73
N THR A 50 10.34 5.83 -5.48
CA THR A 50 11.75 6.05 -5.13
C THR A 50 12.23 4.93 -4.23
N LYS A 51 13.34 4.31 -4.58
CA LYS A 51 14.00 3.29 -3.78
C LYS A 51 15.51 3.50 -3.86
N GLU A 52 16.16 3.58 -2.70
CA GLU A 52 17.58 3.93 -2.63
C GLU A 52 17.81 5.29 -3.33
N ASN A 53 18.55 5.34 -4.42
CA ASN A 53 18.80 6.56 -5.18
C ASN A 53 18.13 6.53 -6.58
N GLU A 54 17.27 5.56 -6.82
CA GLU A 54 16.56 5.41 -8.10
C GLU A 54 15.13 5.89 -7.96
N THR A 55 14.68 6.66 -8.93
CA THR A 55 13.30 7.15 -9.00
C THR A 55 12.73 6.90 -10.38
N ILE A 56 11.52 6.37 -10.43
CA ILE A 56 10.73 6.30 -11.66
C ILE A 56 9.42 7.04 -11.46
N SER A 57 9.00 7.74 -12.53
CA SER A 57 7.68 8.37 -12.60
C SER A 57 6.89 7.76 -13.75
N LEU A 58 5.62 7.46 -13.48
CA LEU A 58 4.63 7.12 -14.51
C LEU A 58 3.59 8.23 -14.54
N THR A 59 3.26 8.70 -15.72
CA THR A 59 2.29 9.79 -15.90
C THR A 59 1.18 9.35 -16.86
N PHE A 60 -0.06 9.66 -16.49
CA PHE A 60 -1.24 9.39 -17.30
C PHE A 60 -1.66 10.65 -18.06
N ASP A 61 -1.86 10.55 -19.37
CA ASP A 61 -2.25 11.68 -20.23
C ASP A 61 -3.77 11.77 -20.49
N GLY A 62 -4.56 10.89 -19.88
CA GLY A 62 -5.99 10.75 -20.10
C GLY A 62 -6.36 9.51 -20.93
N GLU A 63 -5.41 8.94 -21.68
CA GLU A 63 -5.59 7.75 -22.51
C GLU A 63 -4.65 6.61 -22.10
N SER A 64 -3.38 6.94 -21.91
CA SER A 64 -2.31 5.97 -21.66
C SER A 64 -1.33 6.41 -20.57
N TRP A 65 -0.62 5.44 -20.01
CA TRP A 65 0.49 5.69 -19.10
C TRP A 65 1.79 5.79 -19.89
N SER A 66 2.64 6.73 -19.53
CA SER A 66 3.98 6.94 -20.07
C SER A 66 5.02 7.00 -18.95
N MET A 67 6.27 6.84 -19.30
CA MET A 67 7.41 7.01 -18.39
C MET A 67 8.27 8.18 -18.93
N PRO A 68 8.19 9.37 -18.34
CA PRO A 68 9.07 10.48 -18.70
C PRO A 68 10.54 10.07 -18.66
N ASN A 69 11.31 10.48 -19.66
CA ASN A 69 12.74 10.13 -19.87
C ASN A 69 13.01 8.66 -20.28
N HIS A 70 11.99 7.89 -20.64
CA HIS A 70 12.12 6.50 -21.12
C HIS A 70 11.30 6.27 -22.39
N ASP A 71 11.40 7.18 -23.36
CA ASP A 71 10.60 7.20 -24.60
C ASP A 71 10.78 5.96 -25.49
N SER A 72 11.87 5.19 -25.28
CA SER A 72 12.11 3.91 -25.98
C SER A 72 11.30 2.74 -25.44
N LEU A 73 10.57 2.94 -24.33
CA LEU A 73 9.76 1.92 -23.70
C LEU A 73 8.27 2.27 -23.77
N THR A 74 7.44 1.31 -24.11
CA THR A 74 5.99 1.39 -23.98
C THR A 74 5.57 0.81 -22.63
N VAL A 75 4.73 1.54 -21.87
CA VAL A 75 4.25 1.08 -20.58
C VAL A 75 3.34 -0.14 -20.73
N LYS A 76 3.61 -1.16 -19.93
CA LYS A 76 2.78 -2.37 -19.88
C LYS A 76 1.50 -2.10 -19.11
N ALA A 77 0.39 -1.89 -19.81
CA ALA A 77 -0.90 -1.57 -19.22
C ALA A 77 -1.36 -2.59 -18.16
N ASN A 78 -1.09 -3.88 -18.39
CA ASN A 78 -1.42 -4.94 -17.42
C ASN A 78 -0.64 -4.81 -16.11
N THR A 79 0.63 -4.41 -16.17
CA THR A 79 1.46 -4.19 -14.98
C THR A 79 0.90 -3.05 -14.14
N VAL A 80 0.57 -1.92 -14.77
CA VAL A 80 -0.04 -0.77 -14.11
C VAL A 80 -1.42 -1.12 -13.53
N ASN A 81 -2.26 -1.84 -14.26
CA ASN A 81 -3.57 -2.27 -13.77
C ASN A 81 -3.46 -3.21 -12.56
N SER A 82 -2.57 -4.19 -12.60
CA SER A 82 -2.30 -5.08 -11.46
C SER A 82 -1.77 -4.31 -10.25
N PHE A 83 -0.86 -3.37 -10.47
CA PHE A 83 -0.34 -2.50 -9.43
C PHE A 83 -1.46 -1.74 -8.72
N PHE A 84 -2.33 -1.03 -9.45
CA PHE A 84 -3.45 -0.31 -8.85
C PHE A 84 -4.41 -1.25 -8.11
N THR A 85 -4.73 -2.40 -8.70
CA THR A 85 -5.62 -3.38 -8.08
C THR A 85 -5.09 -3.86 -6.74
N THR A 86 -3.79 -4.13 -6.64
CA THR A 86 -3.17 -4.58 -5.40
C THR A 86 -2.98 -3.42 -4.41
N ILE A 87 -2.35 -2.33 -4.85
CA ILE A 87 -1.94 -1.24 -3.95
C ILE A 87 -3.13 -0.51 -3.34
N LEU A 88 -4.17 -0.17 -4.13
CA LEU A 88 -5.33 0.55 -3.60
C LEU A 88 -6.21 -0.30 -2.68
N ASN A 89 -6.05 -1.63 -2.71
CA ASN A 89 -6.74 -2.55 -1.80
C ASN A 89 -5.90 -2.98 -0.59
N LEU A 90 -4.72 -2.38 -0.40
CA LEU A 90 -3.91 -2.67 0.78
C LEU A 90 -4.61 -2.24 2.07
N GLU A 91 -4.55 -3.11 3.05
CA GLU A 91 -5.10 -2.90 4.39
C GLU A 91 -4.00 -3.01 5.45
N LYS A 92 -4.13 -2.24 6.50
CA LYS A 92 -3.34 -2.39 7.73
C LYS A 92 -3.86 -3.59 8.50
N THR A 93 -2.98 -4.50 8.90
CA THR A 93 -3.37 -5.68 9.71
C THR A 93 -2.98 -5.54 11.17
N SER A 94 -1.73 -5.21 11.44
CA SER A 94 -1.23 -5.07 12.80
C SER A 94 -0.26 -3.91 12.94
N LEU A 95 -0.30 -3.26 14.09
CA LEU A 95 0.66 -2.23 14.46
C LEU A 95 1.97 -2.90 14.89
N VAL A 96 3.07 -2.55 14.21
CA VAL A 96 4.41 -3.10 14.45
C VAL A 96 5.23 -2.22 15.39
N SER A 97 5.15 -0.90 15.21
CA SER A 97 5.88 0.08 16.03
C SER A 97 5.21 1.44 16.02
N LYS A 98 5.37 2.21 17.11
CA LYS A 98 5.06 3.64 17.21
C LYS A 98 6.30 4.49 17.38
N ASN A 99 7.49 3.87 17.46
CA ASN A 99 8.73 4.58 17.69
C ASN A 99 9.48 4.79 16.37
N PRO A 100 9.73 6.05 15.93
CA PRO A 100 10.50 6.37 14.74
C PRO A 100 11.91 5.78 14.71
N GLU A 101 12.56 5.56 15.86
CA GLU A 101 13.87 4.93 15.94
C GLU A 101 13.88 3.50 15.34
N ASN A 102 12.72 2.87 15.26
CA ASN A 102 12.55 1.54 14.68
C ASN A 102 12.34 1.54 13.16
N TRP A 103 12.20 2.68 12.50
CA TRP A 103 11.93 2.75 11.05
C TRP A 103 13.00 2.00 10.24
N LYS A 104 14.27 2.18 10.59
CA LYS A 104 15.37 1.46 9.92
C LYS A 104 15.27 -0.05 10.10
N LYS A 105 14.89 -0.52 11.29
CA LYS A 105 14.68 -1.95 11.58
C LYS A 105 13.59 -2.56 10.71
N PHE A 106 12.55 -1.79 10.40
CA PHE A 106 11.42 -2.21 9.58
C PHE A 106 11.55 -1.79 8.10
N MET A 107 12.71 -1.22 7.72
CA MET A 107 13.01 -0.77 6.36
C MET A 107 11.99 0.24 5.83
N VAL A 108 11.49 1.15 6.67
CA VAL A 108 10.53 2.21 6.33
C VAL A 108 11.09 3.60 6.60
N ASP A 109 12.40 3.71 6.79
CA ASP A 109 13.15 4.96 6.82
C ASP A 109 13.48 5.45 5.39
N ASP A 110 13.94 6.69 5.25
CA ASP A 110 14.19 7.30 3.95
C ASP A 110 15.35 6.66 3.17
N SER A 111 16.22 5.88 3.84
CA SER A 111 17.39 5.26 3.22
C SER A 111 17.16 3.83 2.76
N SER A 112 16.31 3.07 3.43
CA SER A 112 16.10 1.63 3.18
C SER A 112 14.69 1.30 2.71
N GLY A 113 13.72 2.20 2.92
CA GLY A 113 12.35 2.05 2.46
C GLY A 113 12.18 2.38 0.98
N SER A 114 11.13 1.83 0.40
CA SER A 114 10.67 2.23 -0.94
C SER A 114 9.52 3.20 -0.79
N LYS A 115 9.70 4.43 -1.24
CA LYS A 115 8.68 5.48 -1.17
C LYS A 115 7.77 5.40 -2.39
N LEU A 116 6.46 5.46 -2.16
CA LEU A 116 5.43 5.52 -3.18
C LEU A 116 4.61 6.77 -2.97
N ARG A 117 4.46 7.58 -4.02
CA ARG A 117 3.61 8.78 -4.05
C ARG A 117 2.63 8.71 -5.19
N PHE A 118 1.41 9.17 -4.92
CA PHE A 118 0.37 9.39 -5.93
C PHE A 118 0.08 10.87 -6.04
N PHE A 119 -0.10 11.34 -7.26
CA PHE A 119 -0.38 12.74 -7.54
C PHE A 119 -1.64 12.88 -8.40
N ASP A 120 -2.37 13.99 -8.20
CA ASP A 120 -3.45 14.41 -9.07
C ASP A 120 -2.93 15.14 -10.34
N TYR A 121 -3.87 15.62 -11.17
CA TYR A 121 -3.54 16.34 -12.41
C TYR A 121 -2.90 17.72 -12.17
N GLU A 122 -3.08 18.33 -10.99
CA GLU A 122 -2.44 19.56 -10.56
C GLU A 122 -1.07 19.34 -9.90
N ASN A 123 -0.62 18.08 -9.86
CA ASN A 123 0.60 17.65 -9.19
C ASN A 123 0.58 17.82 -7.65
N ASN A 124 -0.62 17.81 -7.04
CA ASN A 124 -0.73 17.72 -5.60
C ASN A 124 -0.57 16.26 -5.15
N VAL A 125 0.07 16.05 -4.01
CA VAL A 125 0.23 14.71 -3.42
C VAL A 125 -1.11 14.24 -2.85
N LEU A 126 -1.67 13.20 -3.46
CA LEU A 126 -2.89 12.52 -2.98
C LEU A 126 -2.59 11.57 -1.82
N SER A 127 -1.47 10.87 -1.89
CA SER A 127 -1.04 9.93 -0.86
C SER A 127 0.46 9.65 -0.95
N GLU A 128 1.09 9.48 0.21
CA GLU A 128 2.49 9.08 0.32
C GLU A 128 2.62 7.96 1.36
N VAL A 129 3.35 6.92 1.01
CA VAL A 129 3.71 5.83 1.92
C VAL A 129 5.16 5.40 1.71
N THR A 130 5.76 4.87 2.76
CA THR A 130 7.06 4.18 2.67
C THR A 130 6.86 2.71 2.99
N ILE A 131 7.28 1.86 2.06
CA ILE A 131 7.07 0.41 2.12
C ILE A 131 8.41 -0.27 2.35
N GLY A 132 8.46 -1.11 3.38
CA GLY A 132 9.59 -1.91 3.75
C GLY A 132 9.30 -3.40 3.60
N ARG A 133 10.36 -4.17 3.45
CA ARG A 133 10.26 -5.62 3.45
C ARG A 133 10.06 -6.13 4.89
N SER A 134 9.07 -6.99 5.10
CA SER A 134 8.96 -7.71 6.36
C SER A 134 9.94 -8.87 6.40
N ASN A 135 10.77 -8.93 7.45
CA ASN A 135 11.67 -10.05 7.70
C ASN A 135 11.03 -11.12 8.59
N ALA A 136 9.91 -10.79 9.24
CA ALA A 136 9.19 -11.68 10.14
C ALA A 136 8.06 -12.44 9.43
N GLU A 137 7.40 -11.79 8.48
CA GLU A 137 6.26 -12.34 7.73
C GLU A 137 6.45 -12.16 6.23
N TRP A 138 6.65 -13.26 5.51
CA TRP A 138 6.84 -13.25 4.06
C TRP A 138 5.56 -12.86 3.28
N SER A 139 4.40 -13.02 3.91
CA SER A 139 3.10 -12.72 3.34
C SER A 139 2.69 -11.25 3.45
N SER A 140 3.47 -10.43 4.17
CA SER A 140 3.16 -9.02 4.42
C SER A 140 4.35 -8.11 4.10
N SER A 141 4.08 -6.82 3.94
CA SER A 141 5.07 -5.75 3.93
C SER A 141 4.96 -4.92 5.21
N ASN A 142 6.02 -4.21 5.57
CA ASN A 142 5.94 -3.12 6.53
C ASN A 142 5.53 -1.84 5.81
N ILE A 143 4.69 -1.01 6.42
CA ILE A 143 4.29 0.25 5.82
C ILE A 143 4.23 1.37 6.85
N ARG A 144 4.73 2.54 6.45
CA ARG A 144 4.59 3.83 7.14
C ARG A 144 3.81 4.77 6.24
N ILE A 145 2.82 5.47 6.79
CA ILE A 145 1.94 6.37 6.05
C ILE A 145 2.38 7.81 6.30
N GLY A 146 2.77 8.50 5.23
CA GLY A 146 3.28 9.88 5.29
C GLY A 146 4.39 10.03 6.33
N ASP A 147 4.31 11.10 7.12
CA ASP A 147 5.23 11.40 8.21
C ASP A 147 4.82 10.80 9.57
N GLY A 148 3.78 9.95 9.58
CA GLY A 148 3.32 9.28 10.79
C GLY A 148 4.40 8.40 11.43
N PRO A 149 4.45 8.32 12.78
CA PRO A 149 5.45 7.51 13.48
C PRO A 149 5.17 6.01 13.42
N GLU A 150 3.93 5.63 13.11
CA GLU A 150 3.48 4.26 13.16
C GLU A 150 3.93 3.45 11.96
N VAL A 151 4.34 2.22 12.22
CA VAL A 151 4.62 1.18 11.24
C VAL A 151 3.60 0.07 11.39
N TYR A 152 3.00 -0.35 10.30
CA TYR A 152 2.01 -1.43 10.24
C TYR A 152 2.47 -2.56 9.34
N HIS A 153 1.97 -3.78 9.58
CA HIS A 153 1.96 -4.83 8.57
C HIS A 153 0.80 -4.61 7.60
N THR A 154 0.99 -5.02 6.37
CA THR A 154 -0.05 -5.07 5.33
C THR A 154 -0.67 -6.45 5.23
N ASN A 155 -1.88 -6.56 4.65
CA ASN A 155 -2.56 -7.82 4.38
C ASN A 155 -1.86 -8.69 3.32
N GLU A 156 -0.98 -8.10 2.50
CA GLU A 156 -0.19 -8.84 1.51
C GLU A 156 1.19 -8.20 1.27
N ASN A 157 2.13 -8.99 0.73
CA ASN A 157 3.48 -8.51 0.43
C ASN A 157 3.52 -7.83 -0.95
N VAL A 158 3.73 -6.52 -0.95
CA VAL A 158 3.81 -5.69 -2.15
C VAL A 158 5.20 -5.11 -2.41
N SER A 159 6.19 -5.44 -1.61
CA SER A 159 7.54 -4.87 -1.70
C SER A 159 8.21 -5.07 -3.07
N TRP A 160 7.82 -6.13 -3.80
CA TRP A 160 8.32 -6.43 -5.14
C TRP A 160 7.67 -5.57 -6.25
N GLN A 161 6.45 -5.04 -6.01
CA GLN A 161 5.76 -4.16 -6.95
C GLN A 161 6.27 -2.71 -6.89
N ILE A 162 6.88 -2.31 -5.77
CA ILE A 162 7.45 -0.98 -5.60
C ILE A 162 8.86 -1.00 -6.20
N ASN A 163 8.90 -0.99 -7.53
CA ASN A 163 10.10 -1.22 -8.31
C ASN A 163 10.45 0.01 -9.14
N PRO A 164 11.63 0.66 -8.93
CA PRO A 164 12.03 1.85 -9.67
C PRO A 164 12.59 1.53 -11.07
N SER A 165 12.76 0.24 -11.44
CA SER A 165 13.32 -0.12 -12.75
C SER A 165 12.35 0.17 -13.89
N PRO A 166 12.75 0.93 -14.94
CA PRO A 166 11.89 1.18 -16.10
C PRO A 166 11.46 -0.09 -16.84
N THR A 167 12.30 -1.12 -16.88
CA THR A 167 11.99 -2.39 -17.56
C THR A 167 10.95 -3.24 -16.82
N TYR A 168 10.72 -2.98 -15.54
CA TYR A 168 9.61 -3.57 -14.82
C TYR A 168 8.26 -3.05 -15.38
N TRP A 169 8.19 -1.75 -15.64
CA TRP A 169 6.98 -1.04 -16.08
C TRP A 169 6.78 -1.03 -17.58
N GLY A 170 7.87 -1.09 -18.36
CA GLY A 170 7.85 -0.95 -19.80
C GLY A 170 8.45 -2.12 -20.54
N GLU A 171 8.13 -2.20 -21.83
CA GLU A 171 8.73 -3.11 -22.79
C GLU A 171 9.22 -2.32 -24.01
N THR A 172 10.26 -2.83 -24.67
CA THR A 172 10.81 -2.19 -25.86
C THR A 172 9.78 -2.15 -26.98
N ILE A 173 9.66 -0.99 -27.64
CA ILE A 173 8.84 -0.84 -28.83
C ILE A 173 9.39 -1.81 -29.90
N LYS A 174 8.57 -2.78 -30.31
CA LYS A 174 8.93 -3.64 -31.44
C LYS A 174 8.66 -2.85 -32.70
N ASP A 175 9.72 -2.51 -33.44
CA ASP A 175 9.56 -2.02 -34.82
C ASP A 175 9.02 -3.18 -35.68
N ASP A 176 7.78 -3.07 -36.12
CA ASP A 176 7.12 -4.01 -37.04
C ASP A 176 7.70 -3.93 -38.49
N SER A 177 8.88 -3.34 -38.66
CA SER A 177 9.50 -3.11 -39.96
C SER A 177 10.29 -4.29 -40.56
N THR A 178 10.19 -5.52 -39.96
CA THR A 178 10.99 -6.66 -40.43
C THR A 178 10.16 -7.83 -40.96
N SER A 179 8.99 -7.59 -41.54
CA SER A 179 8.22 -8.69 -42.17
C SER A 179 7.84 -8.44 -43.67
N SER A 180 8.77 -7.90 -44.48
CA SER A 180 8.55 -7.86 -45.91
C SER A 180 9.85 -7.93 -46.70
N GLU A 181 10.61 -9.04 -46.53
CA GLU A 181 11.61 -9.40 -47.54
C GLU A 181 12.03 -10.85 -47.41
N LYS A 182 11.15 -11.78 -47.89
CA LYS A 182 11.55 -13.09 -48.38
C LYS A 182 10.41 -13.70 -49.18
N ASP A 183 10.26 -13.30 -50.42
CA ASP A 183 9.81 -14.16 -51.51
C ASP A 183 10.29 -13.49 -52.82
N ASN A 184 11.43 -14.02 -53.32
CA ASN A 184 11.80 -14.07 -54.73
C ASN A 184 12.78 -15.22 -54.92
#